data_2437dedc07208e190f10366c433f265c
#
_entry.id   2437dedc07208e190f10366c433f265c
#
_cell.length_a   1.000
_cell.length_b   1.000
_cell.length_c   1.000
_cell.angle_alpha   90.00
_cell.angle_beta   90.00
_cell.angle_gamma   90.00
#
_symmetry.space_group_name_H-M   'P 1'
#
loop_
_entity.id
_entity.type
_entity.pdbx_description
1 polymer ?
#
loop_
_entity_poly.entity_id
_entity_poly.type
_entity_poly.pdbx_seq_one_letter_code
_entity_poly.pdbx_strand_id
1 'polypeptide(L)'
;MNLNYKNEKGITVIEFCGELDNHTANLTKKDLDMIMEKSQSTNYIFDLSKLKFMDSSGIGILLGRYRTIKNNGGNLFVRNLNPQIDK
;
A
#
# COMPACT_ATOMS: atom_id res chain seq x y z
N MET A 1 -1.66 6.02 11.36
CA MET A 1 -1.38 5.63 9.96
C MET A 1 -2.38 6.32 9.05
N ASN A 2 -1.88 7.03 8.08
CA ASN A 2 -2.70 7.72 7.10
C ASN A 2 -2.32 7.27 5.70
N LEU A 3 -3.33 7.16 4.83
CA LEU A 3 -3.13 6.87 3.43
C LEU A 3 -3.61 8.05 2.61
N ASN A 4 -2.76 8.51 1.69
CA ASN A 4 -3.12 9.50 0.70
C ASN A 4 -3.03 8.83 -0.67
N TYR A 5 -3.94 9.18 -1.56
CA TYR A 5 -3.89 8.55 -2.88
C TYR A 5 -4.33 9.51 -3.95
N LYS A 6 -3.87 9.23 -5.16
CA LYS A 6 -4.33 9.95 -6.35
C LYS A 6 -4.30 8.98 -7.53
N ASN A 7 -5.18 9.23 -8.48
CA ASN A 7 -5.26 8.45 -9.71
C ASN A 7 -4.73 9.30 -10.85
N GLU A 8 -3.74 8.80 -11.56
CA GLU A 8 -3.16 9.47 -12.71
C GLU A 8 -3.08 8.48 -13.87
N LYS A 9 -3.85 8.75 -14.93
CA LYS A 9 -3.78 7.97 -16.18
C LYS A 9 -3.95 6.46 -15.95
N GLY A 10 -4.90 6.10 -15.10
CA GLY A 10 -5.19 4.69 -14.83
C GLY A 10 -4.28 4.03 -13.83
N ILE A 11 -3.36 4.78 -13.23
CA ILE A 11 -2.49 4.28 -12.18
C ILE A 11 -2.87 4.99 -10.88
N THR A 12 -3.06 4.22 -9.81
CA THR A 12 -3.32 4.79 -8.49
C THR A 12 -2.05 4.75 -7.67
N VAL A 13 -1.62 5.91 -7.21
CA VAL A 13 -0.48 6.05 -6.31
C VAL A 13 -1.02 6.18 -4.89
N ILE A 14 -0.59 5.30 -4.00
CA ILE A 14 -1.00 5.32 -2.60
C ILE A 14 0.22 5.58 -1.74
N GLU A 15 0.17 6.68 -0.98
CA GLU A 15 1.24 7.08 -0.09
C GLU A 15 0.92 6.65 1.33
N PHE A 16 1.84 5.94 1.95
CA PHE A 16 1.69 5.45 3.32
C PHE A 16 2.43 6.39 4.27
N CYS A 17 1.72 6.91 5.25
CA CYS A 17 2.28 7.88 6.20
C CYS A 17 2.11 7.36 7.63
N GLY A 18 3.22 7.15 8.32
CA GLY A 18 3.20 6.76 9.73
C GLY A 18 3.81 5.40 9.96
N GLU A 19 3.15 4.61 10.82
CA GLU A 19 3.66 3.30 11.23
C GLU A 19 2.65 2.22 10.89
N LEU A 20 3.13 1.15 10.28
CA LEU A 20 2.30 0.01 9.88
C LEU A 20 2.69 -1.20 10.72
N ASP A 21 2.00 -1.37 11.82
CA ASP A 21 2.25 -2.44 12.79
C ASP A 21 0.96 -3.19 13.09
N ASN A 22 1.02 -4.12 14.06
CA ASN A 22 -0.14 -4.93 14.39
C ASN A 22 -1.30 -4.12 15.00
N HIS A 23 -1.05 -2.90 15.48
CA HIS A 23 -2.12 -2.04 16.00
C HIS A 23 -2.86 -1.32 14.88
N THR A 24 -2.17 -0.98 13.80
CA THR A 24 -2.75 -0.22 12.70
C THR A 24 -3.15 -1.10 11.51
N ALA A 25 -2.70 -2.35 11.49
CA ALA A 25 -2.81 -3.21 10.31
C ALA A 25 -4.24 -3.40 9.82
N ASN A 26 -5.17 -3.70 10.72
CA ASN A 26 -6.54 -3.98 10.31
C ASN A 26 -7.23 -2.76 9.69
N LEU A 27 -7.04 -1.58 10.30
CA LEU A 27 -7.60 -0.35 9.75
C LEU A 27 -6.97 0.00 8.41
N THR A 28 -5.65 -0.17 8.32
CA THR A 28 -4.94 0.11 7.07
C THR A 28 -5.43 -0.80 5.96
N LYS A 29 -5.65 -2.07 6.25
CA LYS A 29 -6.18 -3.01 5.27
C LYS A 29 -7.54 -2.56 4.76
N LYS A 30 -8.44 -2.14 5.66
CA LYS A 30 -9.76 -1.67 5.27
C LYS A 30 -9.66 -0.42 4.41
N ASP A 31 -8.80 0.52 4.79
CA ASP A 31 -8.62 1.75 4.03
C ASP A 31 -8.06 1.47 2.64
N LEU A 32 -7.08 0.56 2.55
CA LEU A 32 -6.53 0.14 1.26
C LEU A 32 -7.60 -0.48 0.37
N ASP A 33 -8.39 -1.39 0.93
CA ASP A 33 -9.44 -2.05 0.16
C ASP A 33 -10.46 -1.03 -0.36
N MET A 34 -10.82 -0.04 0.46
CA MET A 34 -11.72 1.02 0.03
C MET A 34 -11.14 1.85 -1.11
N ILE A 35 -9.87 2.23 -0.99
CA ILE A 35 -9.21 3.02 -2.03
C ILE A 35 -9.14 2.22 -3.33
N MET A 36 -8.77 0.96 -3.25
CA MET A 36 -8.65 0.11 -4.42
C MET A 36 -10.00 -0.11 -5.09
N GLU A 37 -11.05 -0.27 -4.30
CA GLU A 37 -12.40 -0.43 -4.82
C GLU A 37 -12.88 0.83 -5.53
N LYS A 38 -12.63 2.00 -4.94
CA LYS A 38 -13.03 3.27 -5.56
C LYS A 38 -12.23 3.58 -6.80
N SER A 39 -10.94 3.31 -6.77
CA SER A 39 -10.04 3.65 -7.88
C SER A 39 -10.24 2.77 -9.08
N GLN A 40 -10.51 1.49 -8.85
CA GLN A 40 -10.69 0.50 -9.92
C GLN A 40 -9.55 0.51 -10.94
N SER A 41 -8.36 0.88 -10.49
CA SER A 41 -7.18 0.87 -11.33
C SER A 41 -6.67 -0.55 -11.51
N THR A 42 -5.96 -0.78 -12.61
CA THR A 42 -5.28 -2.04 -12.83
C THR A 42 -3.90 -2.02 -12.22
N ASN A 43 -3.25 -0.86 -12.27
CA ASN A 43 -1.88 -0.70 -11.79
C ASN A 43 -1.81 0.23 -10.60
N TYR A 44 -0.96 -0.13 -9.64
CA TYR A 44 -0.82 0.60 -8.40
C TYR A 44 0.65 0.87 -8.09
N ILE A 45 0.90 2.00 -7.44
CA ILE A 45 2.22 2.32 -6.90
C ILE A 45 2.03 2.59 -5.41
N PHE A 46 2.76 1.84 -4.57
CA PHE A 46 2.77 2.07 -3.13
C PHE A 46 4.02 2.88 -2.80
N ASP A 47 3.82 4.11 -2.35
CA ASP A 47 4.90 5.01 -2.00
C ASP A 47 5.14 4.94 -0.49
N LEU A 48 6.30 4.44 -0.11
CA LEU A 48 6.65 4.21 1.29
C LEU A 48 7.62 5.25 1.84
N SER A 49 7.79 6.37 1.15
CA SER A 49 8.76 7.39 1.57
C SER A 49 8.45 7.97 2.95
N LYS A 50 7.16 7.99 3.33
CA LYS A 50 6.73 8.55 4.62
C LYS A 50 6.36 7.48 5.63
N LEU A 51 6.63 6.24 5.32
CA LEU A 51 6.44 5.14 6.26
C LEU A 51 7.64 5.07 7.18
N LYS A 52 7.40 5.18 8.48
CA LYS A 52 8.47 5.25 9.47
C LYS A 52 8.81 3.91 10.09
N PHE A 53 7.87 2.98 10.07
CA PHE A 53 8.03 1.67 10.69
C PHE A 53 7.08 0.67 10.03
N MET A 54 7.55 -0.57 9.87
CA MET A 54 6.71 -1.66 9.40
C MET A 54 7.21 -2.96 10.02
N ASP A 55 6.27 -3.73 10.60
CA ASP A 55 6.58 -5.08 11.09
C ASP A 55 5.99 -6.13 10.16
N SER A 56 6.03 -7.39 10.59
CA SER A 56 5.56 -8.49 9.76
C SER A 56 4.07 -8.40 9.43
N SER A 57 3.28 -7.77 10.31
CA SER A 57 1.85 -7.56 10.03
C SER A 57 1.66 -6.66 8.81
N GLY A 58 2.48 -5.60 8.73
CA GLY A 58 2.45 -4.70 7.57
C GLY A 58 2.89 -5.38 6.30
N ILE A 59 3.95 -6.18 6.38
CA ILE A 59 4.43 -6.94 5.22
C ILE A 59 3.33 -7.86 4.71
N GLY A 60 2.60 -8.51 5.61
CA GLY A 60 1.50 -9.39 5.23
C GLY A 60 0.40 -8.65 4.47
N ILE A 61 0.07 -7.44 4.91
CA ILE A 61 -0.92 -6.61 4.22
C ILE A 61 -0.47 -6.26 2.81
N LEU A 62 0.79 -5.84 2.66
CA LEU A 62 1.33 -5.49 1.35
C LEU A 62 1.33 -6.69 0.41
N LEU A 63 1.74 -7.85 0.91
CA LEU A 63 1.75 -9.08 0.11
C LEU A 63 0.34 -9.50 -0.30
N GLY A 64 -0.64 -9.37 0.60
CA GLY A 64 -2.02 -9.67 0.28
C GLY A 64 -2.57 -8.78 -0.83
N ARG A 65 -2.24 -7.51 -0.76
CA ARG A 65 -2.67 -6.56 -1.81
C ARG A 65 -1.95 -6.85 -3.13
N TYR A 66 -0.68 -7.21 -3.07
CA TYR A 66 0.05 -7.61 -4.27
C TYR A 66 -0.65 -8.77 -4.98
N ARG A 67 -1.04 -9.80 -4.22
CA ARG A 67 -1.72 -10.97 -4.79
C ARG A 67 -3.04 -10.57 -5.43
N THR A 68 -3.82 -9.72 -4.76
CA THR A 68 -5.10 -9.25 -5.28
C THR A 68 -4.91 -8.53 -6.60
N ILE A 69 -3.93 -7.63 -6.67
CA ILE A 69 -3.64 -6.87 -7.88
C ILE A 69 -3.21 -7.79 -9.02
N LYS A 70 -2.31 -8.73 -8.71
CA LYS A 70 -1.84 -9.67 -9.74
C LYS A 70 -2.96 -10.58 -10.24
N ASN A 71 -3.83 -11.04 -9.34
CA ASN A 71 -4.94 -11.90 -9.73
C ASN A 71 -5.94 -11.17 -10.64
N ASN A 72 -5.99 -9.85 -10.54
CA ASN A 72 -6.86 -9.04 -11.40
C ASN A 72 -6.14 -8.57 -12.66
N GLY A 73 -4.98 -9.12 -12.95
CA GLY A 73 -4.24 -8.79 -14.17
C GLY A 73 -3.43 -7.52 -14.09
N GLY A 74 -3.25 -6.97 -12.89
CA GLY A 74 -2.55 -5.71 -12.72
C GLY A 74 -1.11 -5.86 -12.26
N ASN A 75 -0.50 -4.73 -11.96
CA ASN A 75 0.86 -4.67 -11.44
C ASN A 75 0.92 -3.75 -10.23
N LEU A 76 1.79 -4.11 -9.30
CA LEU A 76 2.08 -3.29 -8.13
C LEU A 76 3.56 -2.97 -8.12
N PHE A 77 3.87 -1.68 -8.00
CA PHE A 77 5.23 -1.20 -7.82
C PHE A 77 5.36 -0.54 -6.46
N VAL A 78 6.48 -0.77 -5.80
CA VAL A 78 6.78 -0.13 -4.52
C VAL A 78 7.95 0.82 -4.76
N ARG A 79 7.80 2.07 -4.32
CA ARG A 79 8.85 3.05 -4.52
C ARG A 79 9.18 3.77 -3.23
N ASN A 80 10.36 4.37 -3.20
CA ASN A 80 10.84 5.18 -2.07
C ASN A 80 10.89 4.39 -0.78
N LEU A 81 11.37 3.14 -0.88
CA LEU A 81 11.51 2.30 0.30
C LEU A 81 12.56 2.91 1.23
N ASN A 82 12.15 3.14 2.47
CA ASN A 82 13.04 3.72 3.47
C ASN A 82 14.08 2.68 3.89
N PRO A 83 15.39 3.00 3.83
CA PRO A 83 16.44 2.04 4.22
C PRO A 83 16.29 1.51 5.64
N GLN A 84 15.69 2.26 6.55
CA GLN A 84 15.47 1.81 7.93
C GLN A 84 14.42 0.72 8.00
N ILE A 85 13.53 0.65 7.04
CA ILE A 85 12.47 -0.35 6.99
C ILE A 85 12.94 -1.60 6.26
N ASP A 86 13.86 -1.43 5.33
CA ASP A 86 14.35 -2.49 4.46
C ASP A 86 15.19 -3.54 5.19
N LYS A 87 15.49 -3.31 6.45
CA LYS A 87 16.33 -4.25 7.23
C LYS A 87 15.51 -5.34 7.90
#